data_804c771513129b4edbbf235070c24b2d
#
_entry.id   804c771513129b4edbbf235070c24b2d
#
_cell.length_a   1.000
_cell.length_b   1.000
_cell.length_c   1.000
_cell.angle_alpha   90.00
_cell.angle_beta   90.00
_cell.angle_gamma   90.00
#
_symmetry.space_group_name_H-M   'P 1'
#
loop_
_entity.id
_entity.type
_entity.pdbx_description
1 polymer ?
#
loop_
_entity_poly.entity_id
_entity_poly.type
_entity_poly.pdbx_seq_one_letter_code
_entity_poly.pdbx_strand_id
1 'polypeptide(L)'
;MKLYFTDLMCFQKNPANIPCKQAFNLDRLPTLSLKNDFAAYIFDRGCTLSYSSLRTECVQFHTLSDFLSEEYPYLTSLTEVPLDTLQGSLKRWLLKKGLALSYKTSHPDRKKETYGDNPILHFLTNAYQYFEGNDGPYFSKDHDIW
;
A
#
# COMPACT_ATOMS: atom_id res chain seq x y z
N MET A 1 -6.34 -5.08 -13.82
CA MET A 1 -5.33 -4.03 -14.09
C MET A 1 -4.06 -4.31 -13.30
N LYS A 2 -2.94 -4.25 -13.98
CA LYS A 2 -1.63 -4.49 -13.35
C LYS A 2 -0.68 -3.35 -13.69
N LEU A 3 0.11 -2.95 -12.70
CA LEU A 3 1.19 -1.98 -12.93
C LEU A 3 2.52 -2.73 -12.88
N TYR A 4 3.14 -2.87 -14.02
CA TYR A 4 4.40 -3.60 -14.14
C TYR A 4 5.57 -2.75 -13.65
N PHE A 5 6.51 -3.39 -12.96
CA PHE A 5 7.69 -2.70 -12.44
C PHE A 5 8.49 -2.02 -13.55
N THR A 6 8.57 -2.67 -14.72
CA THR A 6 9.28 -2.10 -15.86
C THR A 6 8.69 -0.76 -16.28
N ASP A 7 7.38 -0.60 -16.18
CA ASP A 7 6.73 0.66 -16.50
C ASP A 7 6.90 1.69 -15.40
N LEU A 8 6.81 1.25 -14.14
CA LEU A 8 6.94 2.15 -12.99
C LEU A 8 8.33 2.73 -12.88
N MET A 9 9.35 1.95 -13.20
CA MET A 9 10.74 2.36 -13.03
C MET A 9 11.38 2.90 -14.30
N CYS A 10 10.60 3.18 -15.33
CA CYS A 10 11.13 3.60 -16.62
C CYS A 10 11.86 4.96 -16.58
N PHE A 11 11.58 5.79 -15.57
CA PHE A 11 12.22 7.08 -15.43
C PHE A 11 13.52 7.02 -14.60
N GLN A 12 13.84 5.88 -14.03
CA GLN A 12 15.04 5.76 -13.23
C GLN A 12 16.25 5.46 -14.08
N LYS A 13 17.39 6.05 -13.71
CA LYS A 13 18.65 5.74 -14.39
C LYS A 13 19.10 4.36 -13.96
N ASN A 14 19.57 3.57 -14.91
CA ASN A 14 20.12 2.23 -14.65
C ASN A 14 19.14 1.38 -13.85
N PRO A 15 17.94 1.15 -14.37
CA PRO A 15 17.04 0.23 -13.70
C PRO A 15 17.73 -1.14 -13.61
N ALA A 16 17.66 -1.78 -12.44
CA ALA A 16 18.18 -3.13 -12.28
C ALA A 16 17.52 -4.06 -13.29
N ASN A 17 18.09 -5.25 -13.45
CA ASN A 17 17.46 -6.27 -14.30
C ASN A 17 16.12 -6.66 -13.69
N ILE A 18 15.09 -5.99 -14.13
CA ILE A 18 13.76 -6.13 -13.57
C ILE A 18 13.00 -7.20 -14.34
N PRO A 19 12.51 -8.26 -13.67
CA PRO A 19 11.70 -9.27 -14.35
C PRO A 19 10.46 -8.60 -14.96
N CYS A 20 10.24 -8.82 -16.23
CA CYS A 20 9.15 -8.16 -16.96
C CYS A 20 7.76 -8.56 -16.47
N LYS A 21 7.68 -9.64 -15.69
CA LYS A 21 6.39 -10.13 -15.19
C LYS A 21 6.03 -9.61 -13.79
N GLN A 22 6.95 -8.93 -13.11
CA GLN A 22 6.63 -8.38 -11.79
C GLN A 22 5.73 -7.17 -11.91
N ALA A 23 4.64 -7.19 -11.14
CA ALA A 23 3.63 -6.15 -11.20
C ALA A 23 2.84 -6.06 -9.91
N PHE A 24 2.29 -4.88 -9.65
CA PHE A 24 1.26 -4.69 -8.64
C PHE A 24 -0.08 -5.12 -9.25
N ASN A 25 -0.76 -6.06 -8.62
CA ASN A 25 -2.05 -6.53 -9.11
C ASN A 25 -3.18 -5.73 -8.45
N LEU A 26 -3.68 -4.73 -9.17
CA LEU A 26 -4.75 -3.87 -8.66
C LEU A 26 -6.11 -4.56 -8.64
N ASP A 27 -6.25 -5.67 -9.36
CA ASP A 27 -7.52 -6.39 -9.39
C ASP A 27 -7.91 -7.01 -8.06
N ARG A 28 -6.96 -7.10 -7.12
CA ARG A 28 -7.26 -7.55 -5.77
C ARG A 28 -8.07 -6.54 -4.96
N LEU A 29 -8.06 -5.27 -5.37
CA LEU A 29 -8.84 -4.24 -4.69
C LEU A 29 -10.33 -4.38 -5.03
N PRO A 30 -11.23 -4.04 -4.08
CA PRO A 30 -12.64 -4.32 -4.26
C PRO A 30 -13.37 -3.39 -5.22
N THR A 31 -12.94 -2.14 -5.38
CA THR A 31 -13.66 -1.17 -6.21
C THR A 31 -12.74 -0.48 -7.20
N LEU A 32 -13.33 0.00 -8.29
CA LEU A 32 -12.58 0.71 -9.32
C LEU A 32 -11.98 2.02 -8.78
N SER A 33 -12.69 2.72 -7.91
CA SER A 33 -12.17 3.95 -7.30
C SER A 33 -10.90 3.69 -6.51
N LEU A 34 -10.87 2.61 -5.71
CA LEU A 34 -9.67 2.24 -4.98
C LEU A 34 -8.54 1.85 -5.92
N LYS A 35 -8.85 1.14 -7.01
CA LYS A 35 -7.83 0.78 -7.99
C LYS A 35 -7.18 2.02 -8.58
N ASN A 36 -7.97 3.02 -8.93
CA ASN A 36 -7.45 4.25 -9.50
C ASN A 36 -6.60 5.03 -8.49
N ASP A 37 -7.06 5.12 -7.25
CA ASP A 37 -6.33 5.81 -6.19
C ASP A 37 -4.97 5.16 -5.94
N PHE A 38 -4.96 3.84 -5.78
CA PHE A 38 -3.72 3.12 -5.55
C PHE A 38 -2.81 3.11 -6.77
N ALA A 39 -3.37 3.12 -7.97
CA ALA A 39 -2.56 3.22 -9.18
C ALA A 39 -1.73 4.52 -9.17
N ALA A 40 -2.36 5.64 -8.82
CA ALA A 40 -1.67 6.92 -8.73
C ALA A 40 -0.59 6.90 -7.64
N TYR A 41 -0.91 6.35 -6.48
CA TYR A 41 0.03 6.25 -5.37
C TYR A 41 1.24 5.39 -5.73
N ILE A 42 0.98 4.22 -6.30
CA ILE A 42 2.04 3.28 -6.68
C ILE A 42 2.92 3.85 -7.78
N PHE A 43 2.31 4.54 -8.75
CA PHE A 43 3.07 5.17 -9.82
C PHE A 43 4.03 6.22 -9.25
N ASP A 44 3.54 7.04 -8.32
CA ASP A 44 4.37 8.05 -7.67
C ASP A 44 5.52 7.40 -6.90
N ARG A 45 5.24 6.34 -6.17
CA ARG A 45 6.28 5.60 -5.44
C ARG A 45 7.31 5.00 -6.39
N GLY A 46 6.85 4.47 -7.52
CA GLY A 46 7.74 3.84 -8.49
C GLY A 46 8.75 4.79 -9.11
N CYS A 47 8.45 6.09 -9.12
CA CYS A 47 9.37 7.08 -9.67
C CYS A 47 10.62 7.26 -8.82
N THR A 48 10.57 6.95 -7.53
CA THR A 48 11.66 7.24 -6.60
C THR A 48 12.23 6.03 -5.89
N LEU A 49 11.45 4.97 -5.71
CA LEU A 49 11.88 3.81 -4.95
C LEU A 49 12.83 2.93 -5.74
N SER A 50 13.78 2.31 -5.03
CA SER A 50 14.61 1.28 -5.62
C SER A 50 13.79 0.03 -5.91
N TYR A 51 14.32 -0.84 -6.76
CA TYR A 51 13.66 -2.10 -7.09
C TYR A 51 13.35 -2.93 -5.85
N SER A 52 14.30 -3.07 -4.93
CA SER A 52 14.08 -3.89 -3.73
C SER A 52 13.00 -3.29 -2.83
N SER A 53 12.97 -1.96 -2.69
CA SER A 53 11.93 -1.29 -1.90
C SER A 53 10.56 -1.44 -2.54
N LEU A 54 10.50 -1.30 -3.86
CA LEU A 54 9.24 -1.45 -4.59
C LEU A 54 8.70 -2.88 -4.49
N ARG A 55 9.58 -3.86 -4.53
CA ARG A 55 9.21 -5.26 -4.36
C ARG A 55 8.60 -5.52 -2.99
N THR A 56 9.20 -4.94 -1.96
CA THR A 56 8.68 -5.05 -0.60
C THR A 56 7.31 -4.42 -0.48
N GLU A 57 7.12 -3.22 -1.05
CA GLU A 57 5.83 -2.55 -1.03
C GLU A 57 4.78 -3.31 -1.84
N CYS A 58 5.20 -4.01 -2.88
CA CYS A 58 4.29 -4.83 -3.67
C CYS A 58 3.64 -5.93 -2.83
N VAL A 59 4.45 -6.62 -2.02
CA VAL A 59 3.94 -7.65 -1.12
C VAL A 59 2.98 -7.05 -0.09
N GLN A 60 3.36 -5.92 0.49
CA GLN A 60 2.52 -5.22 1.47
C GLN A 60 1.20 -4.78 0.84
N PHE A 61 1.26 -4.26 -0.37
CA PHE A 61 0.07 -3.84 -1.11
C PHE A 61 -0.88 -4.99 -1.36
N HIS A 62 -0.36 -6.13 -1.78
CA HIS A 62 -1.21 -7.29 -2.05
C HIS A 62 -1.91 -7.78 -0.79
N THR A 63 -1.21 -7.79 0.34
CA THR A 63 -1.81 -8.17 1.61
C THR A 63 -2.88 -7.18 2.04
N LEU A 64 -2.61 -5.88 1.90
CA LEU A 64 -3.58 -4.85 2.22
C LEU A 64 -4.81 -4.96 1.31
N SER A 65 -4.61 -5.25 0.03
CA SER A 65 -5.70 -5.42 -0.91
C SER A 65 -6.62 -6.57 -0.51
N ASP A 66 -6.05 -7.67 -0.07
CA ASP A 66 -6.83 -8.82 0.42
C ASP A 66 -7.66 -8.43 1.64
N PHE A 67 -7.06 -7.68 2.56
CA PHE A 67 -7.77 -7.17 3.73
C PHE A 67 -8.97 -6.30 3.32
N LEU A 68 -8.73 -5.36 2.41
CA LEU A 68 -9.80 -4.46 1.99
C LEU A 68 -10.92 -5.20 1.27
N SER A 69 -10.57 -6.19 0.46
CA SER A 69 -11.58 -6.98 -0.25
C SER A 69 -12.43 -7.82 0.70
N GLU A 70 -11.85 -8.32 1.79
CA GLU A 70 -12.59 -9.12 2.76
C GLU A 70 -13.41 -8.27 3.72
N GLU A 71 -12.85 -7.17 4.24
CA GLU A 71 -13.45 -6.40 5.33
C GLU A 71 -14.21 -5.17 4.85
N TYR A 72 -13.84 -4.61 3.70
CA TYR A 72 -14.43 -3.37 3.19
C TYR A 72 -14.73 -3.48 1.69
N PRO A 73 -15.55 -4.47 1.28
CA PRO A 73 -15.75 -4.76 -0.16
C PRO A 73 -16.42 -3.64 -0.95
N TYR A 74 -17.06 -2.69 -0.27
CA TYR A 74 -17.75 -1.58 -0.95
C TYR A 74 -17.04 -0.25 -0.78
N LEU A 75 -15.84 -0.26 -0.19
CA LEU A 75 -15.10 0.97 0.05
C LEU A 75 -14.63 1.60 -1.26
N THR A 76 -14.90 2.88 -1.45
CA THR A 76 -14.49 3.59 -2.66
C THR A 76 -13.28 4.49 -2.43
N SER A 77 -12.99 4.86 -1.18
CA SER A 77 -11.79 5.60 -0.81
C SER A 77 -11.40 5.25 0.62
N LEU A 78 -10.10 5.15 0.88
CA LEU A 78 -9.63 4.90 2.25
C LEU A 78 -10.08 6.00 3.21
N THR A 79 -10.15 7.22 2.72
CA THR A 79 -10.49 8.38 3.56
C THR A 79 -11.95 8.41 3.98
N GLU A 80 -12.77 7.51 3.46
CA GLU A 80 -14.15 7.36 3.93
C GLU A 80 -14.23 6.78 5.34
N VAL A 81 -13.16 6.13 5.80
CA VAL A 81 -13.09 5.52 7.12
C VAL A 81 -11.93 6.19 7.87
N PRO A 82 -12.11 6.55 9.15
CA PRO A 82 -11.00 7.12 9.92
C PRO A 82 -9.80 6.18 9.97
N LEU A 83 -8.60 6.74 9.92
CA LEU A 83 -7.37 5.96 9.87
C LEU A 83 -7.24 5.00 11.05
N ASP A 84 -7.54 5.47 12.26
CA ASP A 84 -7.45 4.63 13.45
C ASP A 84 -8.41 3.44 13.39
N THR A 85 -9.58 3.62 12.79
CA THR A 85 -10.54 2.53 12.58
C THR A 85 -9.98 1.49 11.61
N LEU A 86 -9.40 1.95 10.50
CA LEU A 86 -8.77 1.06 9.54
C LEU A 86 -7.59 0.31 10.16
N GLN A 87 -6.77 1.01 10.92
CA GLN A 87 -5.62 0.40 11.60
C GLN A 87 -6.08 -0.68 12.57
N GLY A 88 -7.12 -0.39 13.35
CA GLY A 88 -7.67 -1.38 14.28
C GLY A 88 -8.22 -2.61 13.57
N SER A 89 -8.97 -2.40 12.50
CA SER A 89 -9.50 -3.50 11.69
C SER A 89 -8.39 -4.35 11.08
N LEU A 90 -7.36 -3.68 10.56
CA LEU A 90 -6.22 -4.38 9.95
C LEU A 90 -5.45 -5.18 10.98
N LYS A 91 -5.24 -4.63 12.18
CA LYS A 91 -4.57 -5.36 13.27
C LYS A 91 -5.32 -6.65 13.59
N ARG A 92 -6.64 -6.58 13.73
CA ARG A 92 -7.45 -7.76 14.02
C ARG A 92 -7.41 -8.77 12.88
N TRP A 93 -7.46 -8.30 11.65
CA TRP A 93 -7.40 -9.16 10.47
C TRP A 93 -6.05 -9.86 10.37
N LEU A 94 -4.96 -9.13 10.58
CA LEU A 94 -3.60 -9.69 10.56
C LEU A 94 -3.43 -10.75 11.64
N LEU A 95 -3.95 -10.49 12.83
CA LEU A 95 -3.89 -11.44 13.92
C LEU A 95 -4.67 -12.72 13.58
N LYS A 96 -5.85 -12.56 13.04
CA LYS A 96 -6.70 -13.69 12.63
C LYS A 96 -6.01 -14.56 11.57
N LYS A 97 -5.28 -13.93 10.65
CA LYS A 97 -4.56 -14.65 9.59
C LYS A 97 -3.20 -15.16 10.03
N GLY A 98 -2.76 -14.84 11.24
CA GLY A 98 -1.45 -15.21 11.73
C GLY A 98 -0.30 -14.38 11.19
N LEU A 99 -0.58 -13.36 10.40
CA LEU A 99 0.45 -12.55 9.75
C LEU A 99 1.16 -11.60 10.70
N ALA A 100 0.47 -11.15 11.75
CA ALA A 100 1.04 -10.23 12.72
C ALA A 100 2.14 -10.88 13.57
N LEU A 101 2.13 -12.21 13.67
CA LEU A 101 3.05 -12.94 14.52
C LEU A 101 4.39 -13.23 13.85
N SER A 102 4.48 -13.08 12.54
CA SER A 102 5.70 -13.41 11.81
C SER A 102 6.88 -12.54 12.25
N TYR A 103 6.64 -11.26 12.50
CA TYR A 103 7.67 -10.36 12.98
C TYR A 103 8.16 -10.77 14.36
N LYS A 104 7.23 -11.10 15.25
CA LYS A 104 7.56 -11.50 16.61
C LYS A 104 8.42 -12.75 16.63
N THR A 105 8.15 -13.67 15.73
CA THR A 105 8.94 -14.90 15.60
C THR A 105 10.37 -14.59 15.16
N SER A 106 10.53 -13.63 14.27
CA SER A 106 11.83 -13.23 13.77
C SER A 106 12.66 -12.45 14.79
N HIS A 107 12.00 -11.83 15.75
CA HIS A 107 12.66 -10.97 16.75
C HIS A 107 12.19 -11.35 18.17
N PRO A 108 12.59 -12.51 18.67
CA PRO A 108 12.10 -13.00 19.97
C PRO A 108 12.48 -12.12 21.16
N ASP A 109 13.52 -11.30 21.00
CA ASP A 109 13.97 -10.39 22.06
C ASP A 109 13.01 -9.21 22.25
N ARG A 110 12.18 -8.92 21.26
CA ARG A 110 11.24 -7.83 21.36
C ARG A 110 9.98 -8.31 22.03
N LYS A 111 9.92 -8.12 23.34
CA LYS A 111 8.81 -8.60 24.15
C LYS A 111 7.49 -7.94 23.80
N LYS A 112 7.52 -6.73 23.25
CA LYS A 112 6.32 -6.01 22.89
C LYS A 112 6.34 -5.71 21.42
N GLU A 113 5.82 -6.65 20.67
CA GLU A 113 5.53 -6.39 19.27
C GLU A 113 4.35 -5.46 19.22
N THR A 114 4.57 -4.23 18.77
CA THR A 114 3.48 -3.31 18.54
C THR A 114 3.05 -3.45 17.10
N TYR A 115 1.75 -3.42 16.87
CA TYR A 115 1.25 -3.47 15.51
C TYR A 115 1.71 -2.28 14.68
N GLY A 116 2.12 -1.19 15.35
CA GLY A 116 2.69 -0.04 14.66
C GLY A 116 3.99 -0.35 13.92
N ASP A 117 4.70 -1.41 14.32
CA ASP A 117 5.92 -1.84 13.65
C ASP A 117 5.66 -2.77 12.46
N ASN A 118 4.41 -3.15 12.25
CA ASN A 118 4.07 -4.05 11.15
C ASN A 118 4.16 -3.30 9.81
N PRO A 119 4.91 -3.83 8.83
CA PRO A 119 5.09 -3.14 7.54
C PRO A 119 3.77 -2.86 6.81
N ILE A 120 2.79 -3.73 6.97
CA ILE A 120 1.51 -3.56 6.28
C ILE A 120 0.74 -2.38 6.87
N LEU A 121 0.83 -2.18 8.20
CA LEU A 121 0.24 -1.01 8.84
C LEU A 121 0.94 0.28 8.40
N HIS A 122 2.26 0.25 8.24
CA HIS A 122 2.99 1.39 7.72
C HIS A 122 2.57 1.71 6.30
N PHE A 123 2.41 0.69 5.48
CA PHE A 123 1.96 0.89 4.10
C PHE A 123 0.57 1.54 4.07
N LEU A 124 -0.35 1.03 4.88
CA LEU A 124 -1.70 1.61 4.99
C LEU A 124 -1.64 3.08 5.41
N THR A 125 -0.85 3.38 6.44
CA THR A 125 -0.74 4.74 6.97
C THR A 125 -0.18 5.69 5.92
N ASN A 126 0.86 5.29 5.23
CA ASN A 126 1.48 6.13 4.20
C ASN A 126 0.52 6.37 3.04
N ALA A 127 -0.17 5.34 2.58
CA ALA A 127 -1.16 5.49 1.52
C ALA A 127 -2.32 6.38 1.95
N TYR A 128 -2.80 6.19 3.18
CA TYR A 128 -3.89 7.01 3.70
C TYR A 128 -3.52 8.49 3.73
N GLN A 129 -2.32 8.80 4.22
CA GLN A 129 -1.85 10.18 4.28
C GLN A 129 -1.71 10.78 2.87
N TYR A 130 -1.25 10.00 1.93
CA TYR A 130 -1.19 10.44 0.54
C TYR A 130 -2.58 10.80 0.02
N PHE A 131 -3.56 9.94 0.27
CA PHE A 131 -4.93 10.17 -0.21
C PHE A 131 -5.60 11.34 0.51
N GLU A 132 -5.32 11.54 1.79
CA GLU A 132 -5.81 12.72 2.50
C GLU A 132 -5.32 14.00 1.84
N GLY A 133 -4.06 14.03 1.45
CA GLY A 133 -3.50 15.17 0.74
C GLY A 133 -4.15 15.36 -0.62
N ASN A 134 -4.44 14.27 -1.31
CA ASN A 134 -5.07 14.32 -2.62
C ASN A 134 -6.51 14.80 -2.57
N ASP A 135 -7.22 14.46 -1.48
CA ASP A 135 -8.60 14.85 -1.31
C ASP A 135 -8.75 16.28 -0.81
N GLY A 136 -7.69 16.87 -0.31
CA GLY A 136 -7.73 18.20 0.25
C GLY A 136 -7.53 19.31 -0.77
N PRO A 137 -7.79 20.56 -0.36
CA PRO A 137 -7.56 21.71 -1.25
C PRO A 137 -6.12 21.81 -1.74
N TYR A 138 -5.19 21.38 -0.92
CA TYR A 138 -3.78 21.41 -1.28
C TYR A 138 -3.52 20.57 -2.54
N PHE A 139 -4.07 19.39 -2.59
CA PHE A 139 -3.83 18.51 -3.73
C PHE A 139 -4.52 19.05 -4.99
N SER A 140 -5.72 19.57 -4.86
CA SER A 140 -6.41 20.20 -5.98
C SER A 140 -5.59 21.35 -6.55
N LYS A 141 -4.98 22.12 -5.66
CA LYS A 141 -4.15 23.23 -6.07
C LYS A 141 -2.92 22.76 -6.83
N ASP A 142 -2.31 21.67 -6.35
CA ASP A 142 -1.16 21.09 -7.01
C ASP A 142 -1.50 20.55 -8.39
N HIS A 143 -2.70 20.01 -8.54
CA HIS A 143 -3.19 19.54 -9.82
C HIS A 143 -3.22 20.67 -10.85
N ASP A 144 -3.59 21.84 -10.43
CA ASP A 144 -3.63 23.00 -11.32
C ASP A 144 -2.23 23.41 -11.78
N ILE A 145 -1.23 23.07 -10.98
CA ILE A 145 0.17 23.37 -11.32
C ILE A 145 0.74 22.32 -12.26
N TRP A 146 0.30 21.11 -12.09
CA TRP A 146 0.76 20.00 -12.90
C TRP A 146 0.17 20.07 -14.29
#